data_d2cce4a5a1885333d4b9634e50bc6e2c
#
_entry.id   d2cce4a5a1885333d4b9634e50bc6e2c
#
_cell.length_a   1.000
_cell.length_b   1.000
_cell.length_c   1.000
_cell.angle_alpha   90.00
_cell.angle_beta   90.00
_cell.angle_gamma   90.00
#
_symmetry.space_group_name_H-M   'P 1'
#
loop_
_entity.id
_entity.type
_entity.pdbx_description
1 polymer ?
#
loop_
_entity_poly.entity_id
_entity_poly.type
_entity_poly.pdbx_seq_one_letter_code
_entity_poly.pdbx_strand_id
1 'polypeptide(L)'
;MNRRPVRRRIAVAATATAVLAAGTLALGTGVAGADSRGKDGKHAKPVTKGQVLGLFDRWNAALRTGDPDKVADLYAPDAVLLPTVSNQVRTDRAAIVDYFEHFLRNRPVGTKVESVVNILDRDTVIDTGVYEFTLTDHGTGEKSTVKARYTYAYEKQPNGTWLIVNHHSSKMPQG
;
A
#
# COMPACT_ATOMS: atom_id res chain seq x y z
N MET A 1 36.71 -11.74 26.24
CA MET A 1 36.75 -10.35 25.76
C MET A 1 37.45 -10.34 24.41
N ASN A 2 36.71 -10.21 23.33
CA ASN A 2 37.30 -10.07 21.99
C ASN A 2 36.39 -9.20 21.15
N ARG A 3 36.73 -7.91 21.04
CA ARG A 3 36.02 -6.89 20.30
C ARG A 3 36.49 -6.93 18.84
N ARG A 4 35.61 -7.20 17.86
CA ARG A 4 35.91 -7.06 16.43
C ARG A 4 35.62 -5.63 15.97
N PRO A 5 36.49 -5.00 15.15
CA PRO A 5 36.32 -3.63 14.71
C PRO A 5 35.34 -3.54 13.52
N VAL A 6 34.47 -2.52 13.58
CA VAL A 6 33.57 -2.11 12.50
C VAL A 6 34.38 -1.42 11.39
N ARG A 7 34.39 -1.97 10.19
CA ARG A 7 35.01 -1.33 9.01
C ARG A 7 34.03 -0.33 8.37
N ARG A 8 34.31 0.95 8.53
CA ARG A 8 33.68 2.02 7.74
C ARG A 8 34.17 1.95 6.30
N ARG A 9 33.27 1.85 5.34
CA ARG A 9 33.59 2.03 3.90
C ARG A 9 33.42 3.51 3.56
N ILE A 10 34.50 4.13 3.15
CA ILE A 10 34.56 5.50 2.64
C ILE A 10 34.18 5.44 1.16
N ALA A 11 33.19 6.20 0.73
CA ALA A 11 32.87 6.38 -0.68
C ALA A 11 33.72 7.49 -1.27
N VAL A 12 34.47 7.19 -2.32
CA VAL A 12 35.27 8.13 -3.08
C VAL A 12 34.39 8.75 -4.16
N ALA A 13 34.23 10.08 -4.13
CA ALA A 13 33.57 10.84 -5.17
C ALA A 13 34.58 11.09 -6.35
N ALA A 14 34.22 10.70 -7.54
CA ALA A 14 34.94 11.00 -8.76
C ALA A 14 34.40 12.28 -9.39
N THR A 15 35.22 13.32 -9.46
CA THR A 15 34.98 14.56 -10.18
C THR A 15 35.27 14.38 -11.67
N ALA A 16 34.27 14.60 -12.52
CA ALA A 16 34.44 14.64 -13.97
C ALA A 16 34.62 16.09 -14.45
N THR A 17 35.72 16.34 -15.08
CA THR A 17 36.16 17.63 -15.66
C THR A 17 35.42 17.86 -17.00
N ALA A 18 34.77 19.02 -17.14
CA ALA A 18 34.17 19.44 -18.41
C ALA A 18 35.20 20.05 -19.32
N VAL A 19 35.30 19.59 -20.58
CA VAL A 19 36.07 20.19 -21.67
C VAL A 19 35.12 21.04 -22.51
N LEU A 20 35.39 22.37 -22.57
CA LEU A 20 34.75 23.28 -23.51
C LEU A 20 35.44 23.15 -24.88
N ALA A 21 34.70 22.84 -25.92
CA ALA A 21 35.10 23.01 -27.30
C ALA A 21 34.22 24.08 -27.95
N ALA A 22 34.84 25.20 -28.34
CA ALA A 22 34.27 26.25 -29.15
C ALA A 22 34.29 25.84 -30.62
N GLY A 23 33.17 25.98 -31.33
CA GLY A 23 33.07 25.67 -32.77
C GLY A 23 31.95 26.45 -33.45
N THR A 24 32.35 27.56 -34.09
CA THR A 24 31.89 28.29 -35.29
C THR A 24 30.42 28.24 -35.74
N LEU A 25 29.88 29.46 -35.91
CA LEU A 25 28.61 29.77 -36.59
C LEU A 25 28.59 29.27 -38.06
N ALA A 26 27.47 28.68 -38.44
CA ALA A 26 27.00 28.60 -39.82
C ALA A 26 25.53 29.04 -39.86
N LEU A 27 25.30 30.19 -40.53
CA LEU A 27 23.97 30.67 -40.88
C LEU A 27 23.42 29.79 -42.01
N GLY A 28 22.39 29.03 -41.69
CA GLY A 28 21.58 28.26 -42.65
C GLY A 28 20.10 28.51 -42.41
N THR A 29 19.44 29.34 -43.23
CA THR A 29 18.00 29.53 -43.26
C THR A 29 17.33 28.29 -43.86
N GLY A 30 16.79 27.43 -43.01
CA GLY A 30 15.96 26.30 -43.41
C GLY A 30 14.72 26.27 -42.52
N VAL A 31 13.59 26.78 -43.04
CA VAL A 31 12.26 26.53 -42.45
C VAL A 31 11.91 25.05 -42.66
N ALA A 32 12.26 24.20 -41.66
CA ALA A 32 11.72 22.88 -41.58
C ALA A 32 10.73 22.88 -40.41
N GLY A 33 9.46 22.70 -40.74
CA GLY A 33 8.40 22.52 -39.73
C GLY A 33 8.77 21.38 -38.78
N ALA A 34 9.08 21.71 -37.54
CA ALA A 34 9.16 20.76 -36.49
C ALA A 34 7.75 20.23 -36.20
N ASP A 35 7.43 19.14 -36.85
CA ASP A 35 6.28 18.31 -36.52
C ASP A 35 6.51 17.80 -35.07
N SER A 36 6.07 18.60 -34.12
CA SER A 36 6.03 18.20 -32.71
C SER A 36 4.92 17.16 -32.58
N ARG A 37 5.25 15.93 -33.00
CA ARG A 37 4.49 14.76 -32.54
C ARG A 37 4.63 14.73 -31.03
N GLY A 38 3.70 15.46 -30.38
CA GLY A 38 3.40 15.25 -29.00
C GLY A 38 3.22 13.74 -28.80
N LYS A 39 4.12 13.12 -28.06
CA LYS A 39 3.85 11.81 -27.47
C LYS A 39 2.60 12.00 -26.63
N ASP A 40 1.45 11.57 -27.16
CA ASP A 40 0.25 11.36 -26.39
C ASP A 40 0.56 10.28 -25.34
N GLY A 41 1.26 10.69 -24.28
CA GLY A 41 1.29 9.95 -23.05
C GLY A 41 -0.16 9.85 -22.61
N LYS A 42 -0.79 8.69 -22.80
CA LYS A 42 -2.10 8.40 -22.23
C LYS A 42 -1.97 8.65 -20.73
N HIS A 43 -2.34 9.86 -20.30
CA HIS A 43 -2.40 10.18 -18.87
C HIS A 43 -3.41 9.21 -18.27
N ALA A 44 -2.91 8.23 -17.51
CA ALA A 44 -3.77 7.33 -16.78
C ALA A 44 -4.75 8.17 -15.95
N LYS A 45 -6.04 7.86 -16.05
CA LYS A 45 -7.08 8.61 -15.34
C LYS A 45 -6.75 8.62 -13.83
N PRO A 46 -6.93 9.76 -13.15
CA PRO A 46 -6.77 9.83 -11.71
C PRO A 46 -7.66 8.80 -11.01
N VAL A 47 -7.18 8.23 -9.92
CA VAL A 47 -7.98 7.34 -9.07
C VAL A 47 -9.15 8.14 -8.47
N THR A 48 -10.32 7.53 -8.37
CA THR A 48 -11.50 8.13 -7.77
C THR A 48 -11.74 7.61 -6.35
N LYS A 49 -12.44 8.38 -5.52
CA LYS A 49 -12.85 7.92 -4.17
C LYS A 49 -13.61 6.59 -4.22
N GLY A 50 -14.51 6.40 -5.19
CA GLY A 50 -15.24 5.15 -5.34
C GLY A 50 -14.34 3.94 -5.62
N GLN A 51 -13.27 4.12 -6.41
CA GLN A 51 -12.29 3.07 -6.64
C GLN A 51 -11.52 2.74 -5.36
N VAL A 52 -11.15 3.73 -4.55
CA VAL A 52 -10.47 3.50 -3.26
C VAL A 52 -11.38 2.74 -2.30
N LEU A 53 -12.64 3.15 -2.18
CA LEU A 53 -13.63 2.44 -1.35
C LEU A 53 -13.80 0.98 -1.76
N GLY A 54 -13.73 0.68 -3.05
CA GLY A 54 -13.78 -0.69 -3.59
C GLY A 54 -12.57 -1.55 -3.21
N LEU A 55 -11.43 -0.96 -2.79
CA LEU A 55 -10.28 -1.74 -2.30
C LEU A 55 -10.60 -2.47 -0.99
N PHE A 56 -11.32 -1.82 -0.09
CA PHE A 56 -11.83 -2.48 1.12
C PHE A 56 -12.79 -3.62 0.78
N ASP A 57 -13.68 -3.42 -0.20
CA ASP A 57 -14.65 -4.45 -0.58
C ASP A 57 -13.93 -5.70 -1.12
N ARG A 58 -12.83 -5.52 -1.87
CA ARG A 58 -11.96 -6.63 -2.30
C ARG A 58 -11.32 -7.34 -1.11
N TRP A 59 -10.77 -6.59 -0.15
CA TRP A 59 -10.16 -7.16 1.05
C TRP A 59 -11.21 -7.93 1.88
N ASN A 60 -12.38 -7.36 2.09
CA ASN A 60 -13.48 -8.00 2.81
C ASN A 60 -14.03 -9.26 2.08
N ALA A 61 -14.00 -9.26 0.75
CA ALA A 61 -14.31 -10.45 -0.04
C ALA A 61 -13.24 -11.54 0.14
N ALA A 62 -11.96 -11.18 0.24
CA ALA A 62 -10.89 -12.13 0.52
C ALA A 62 -11.04 -12.77 1.92
N LEU A 63 -11.44 -12.01 2.95
CA LEU A 63 -11.75 -12.57 4.28
C LEU A 63 -12.80 -13.68 4.23
N ARG A 64 -13.85 -13.48 3.42
CA ARG A 64 -14.96 -14.45 3.29
C ARG A 64 -14.54 -15.77 2.63
N THR A 65 -13.40 -15.81 1.95
CA THR A 65 -12.88 -17.06 1.38
C THR A 65 -12.38 -18.02 2.44
N GLY A 66 -12.02 -17.52 3.63
CA GLY A 66 -11.37 -18.28 4.69
C GLY A 66 -9.91 -18.66 4.36
N ASP A 67 -9.34 -18.11 3.30
CA ASP A 67 -8.01 -18.40 2.80
C ASP A 67 -7.04 -17.26 3.18
N PRO A 68 -6.10 -17.46 4.11
CA PRO A 68 -5.21 -16.43 4.58
C PRO A 68 -4.24 -15.94 3.50
N ASP A 69 -3.85 -16.79 2.56
CA ASP A 69 -2.99 -16.41 1.45
C ASP A 69 -3.68 -15.41 0.51
N LYS A 70 -4.97 -15.63 0.21
CA LYS A 70 -5.75 -14.69 -0.61
C LYS A 70 -5.89 -13.32 0.04
N VAL A 71 -5.95 -13.27 1.38
CA VAL A 71 -5.96 -11.98 2.09
C VAL A 71 -4.57 -11.35 2.02
N ALA A 72 -3.51 -12.12 2.28
CA ALA A 72 -2.13 -11.64 2.24
C ALA A 72 -1.70 -11.17 0.84
N ASP A 73 -2.26 -11.71 -0.24
CA ASP A 73 -2.00 -11.27 -1.63
C ASP A 73 -2.45 -9.83 -1.91
N LEU A 74 -3.25 -9.24 -1.03
CA LEU A 74 -3.66 -7.84 -1.11
C LEU A 74 -2.70 -6.87 -0.41
N TYR A 75 -1.68 -7.40 0.26
CA TYR A 75 -0.62 -6.63 0.93
C TYR A 75 0.66 -6.61 0.10
N ALA A 76 1.38 -5.50 0.15
CA ALA A 76 2.72 -5.41 -0.42
C ALA A 76 3.68 -6.36 0.33
N PRO A 77 4.78 -6.82 -0.30
CA PRO A 77 5.72 -7.75 0.33
C PRO A 77 6.31 -7.27 1.65
N ASP A 78 6.48 -5.95 1.79
CA ASP A 78 7.02 -5.23 2.95
C ASP A 78 5.95 -4.45 3.72
N ALA A 79 4.69 -4.80 3.53
CA ALA A 79 3.56 -4.14 4.20
C ALA A 79 3.64 -4.28 5.72
N VAL A 80 3.12 -3.27 6.42
CA VAL A 80 3.00 -3.27 7.87
C VAL A 80 1.54 -3.43 8.27
N LEU A 81 1.24 -4.45 9.08
CA LEU A 81 -0.07 -4.69 9.65
C LEU A 81 -0.02 -4.56 11.19
N LEU A 82 -0.82 -3.62 11.73
CA LEU A 82 -1.07 -3.46 13.17
C LEU A 82 -2.52 -3.87 13.46
N PRO A 83 -2.78 -5.13 13.81
CA PRO A 83 -4.14 -5.64 13.94
C PRO A 83 -4.78 -5.29 15.29
N THR A 84 -6.12 -5.15 15.31
CA THR A 84 -6.91 -4.74 16.49
C THR A 84 -6.73 -5.68 17.69
N VAL A 85 -6.59 -6.97 17.46
CA VAL A 85 -6.64 -8.02 18.51
C VAL A 85 -5.31 -8.75 18.67
N SER A 86 -4.22 -8.16 18.20
CA SER A 86 -2.87 -8.68 18.39
C SER A 86 -1.95 -7.56 18.85
N ASN A 87 -1.05 -7.87 19.77
CA ASN A 87 0.00 -6.95 20.23
C ASN A 87 1.29 -7.05 19.41
N GLN A 88 1.28 -7.82 18.33
CA GLN A 88 2.42 -7.98 17.43
C GLN A 88 2.20 -7.21 16.14
N VAL A 89 3.19 -6.40 15.76
CA VAL A 89 3.28 -5.78 14.45
C VAL A 89 3.74 -6.85 13.44
N ARG A 90 3.06 -6.95 12.31
CA ARG A 90 3.38 -7.88 11.23
C ARG A 90 4.04 -7.11 10.09
N THR A 91 5.24 -7.49 9.68
CA THR A 91 6.07 -6.71 8.75
C THR A 91 6.51 -7.49 7.51
N ASP A 92 5.99 -8.69 7.34
CA ASP A 92 6.26 -9.53 6.18
C ASP A 92 5.06 -10.44 5.88
N ARG A 93 5.07 -11.05 4.68
CA ARG A 93 3.96 -11.91 4.22
C ARG A 93 3.68 -13.07 5.19
N ALA A 94 4.71 -13.75 5.69
CA ALA A 94 4.51 -14.93 6.53
C ALA A 94 3.82 -14.56 7.85
N ALA A 95 4.23 -13.44 8.47
CA ALA A 95 3.61 -12.91 9.67
C ALA A 95 2.17 -12.44 9.43
N ILE A 96 1.87 -11.89 8.24
CA ILE A 96 0.50 -11.49 7.84
C ILE A 96 -0.37 -12.74 7.65
N VAL A 97 0.11 -13.77 6.97
CA VAL A 97 -0.59 -15.05 6.78
C VAL A 97 -0.90 -15.67 8.14
N ASP A 98 0.10 -15.79 9.05
CA ASP A 98 -0.08 -16.31 10.41
C ASP A 98 -1.20 -15.57 11.17
N TYR A 99 -1.25 -14.24 11.07
CA TYR A 99 -2.34 -13.49 11.70
C TYR A 99 -3.71 -13.87 11.12
N PHE A 100 -3.82 -13.97 9.79
CA PHE A 100 -5.09 -14.29 9.15
C PHE A 100 -5.49 -15.75 9.33
N GLU A 101 -4.57 -16.72 9.46
CA GLU A 101 -4.90 -18.09 9.85
C GLU A 101 -5.72 -18.15 11.16
N HIS A 102 -5.40 -17.29 12.12
CA HIS A 102 -6.13 -17.22 13.39
C HIS A 102 -7.42 -16.38 13.27
N PHE A 103 -7.35 -15.22 12.61
CA PHE A 103 -8.48 -14.31 12.51
C PHE A 103 -9.65 -14.91 11.72
N LEU A 104 -9.36 -15.61 10.61
CA LEU A 104 -10.37 -16.18 9.73
C LEU A 104 -11.16 -17.35 10.36
N ARG A 105 -10.66 -17.96 11.44
CA ARG A 105 -11.40 -18.97 12.20
C ARG A 105 -12.73 -18.42 12.71
N ASN A 106 -12.78 -17.12 12.99
CA ASN A 106 -14.00 -16.44 13.46
C ASN A 106 -14.92 -15.98 12.31
N ARG A 107 -14.66 -16.42 11.08
CA ARG A 107 -15.47 -16.07 9.89
C ARG A 107 -15.85 -14.59 9.85
N PRO A 108 -14.87 -13.65 9.84
CA PRO A 108 -15.12 -12.24 9.94
C PRO A 108 -15.84 -11.70 8.70
N VAL A 109 -16.85 -10.86 8.94
CA VAL A 109 -17.54 -10.09 7.90
C VAL A 109 -17.49 -8.62 8.30
N GLY A 110 -16.76 -7.82 7.54
CA GLY A 110 -16.61 -6.38 7.78
C GLY A 110 -17.70 -5.56 7.10
N THR A 111 -18.12 -4.51 7.78
CA THR A 111 -18.99 -3.46 7.24
C THR A 111 -18.35 -2.11 7.52
N LYS A 112 -18.18 -1.26 6.49
CA LYS A 112 -17.75 0.13 6.70
C LYS A 112 -18.89 0.93 7.34
N VAL A 113 -18.56 1.61 8.43
CA VAL A 113 -19.49 2.53 9.13
C VAL A 113 -19.19 3.97 8.68
N GLU A 114 -17.91 4.30 8.59
CA GLU A 114 -17.42 5.61 8.15
C GLU A 114 -16.14 5.42 7.33
N SER A 115 -15.97 6.23 6.28
CA SER A 115 -14.75 6.26 5.48
C SER A 115 -14.42 7.69 5.06
N VAL A 116 -13.18 8.06 5.27
CA VAL A 116 -12.58 9.31 4.80
C VAL A 116 -11.41 8.97 3.89
N VAL A 117 -11.55 9.26 2.60
CA VAL A 117 -10.55 8.97 1.57
C VAL A 117 -9.70 10.19 1.28
N ASN A 118 -8.39 10.06 1.42
CA ASN A 118 -7.37 11.02 1.00
C ASN A 118 -6.62 10.47 -0.21
N ILE A 119 -6.73 11.13 -1.36
CA ILE A 119 -5.92 10.85 -2.55
C ILE A 119 -4.70 11.75 -2.44
N LEU A 120 -3.53 11.17 -2.12
CA LEU A 120 -2.29 11.92 -1.91
C LEU A 120 -1.65 12.30 -3.23
N ASP A 121 -1.62 11.33 -4.16
CA ASP A 121 -1.14 11.50 -5.51
C ASP A 121 -1.79 10.46 -6.45
N ARG A 122 -1.21 10.26 -7.63
CA ARG A 122 -1.71 9.34 -8.65
C ARG A 122 -1.61 7.86 -8.24
N ASP A 123 -0.67 7.53 -7.38
CA ASP A 123 -0.27 6.16 -7.07
C ASP A 123 -0.35 5.84 -5.56
N THR A 124 -0.75 6.85 -4.71
CA THR A 124 -0.85 6.70 -3.25
C THR A 124 -2.17 7.23 -2.72
N VAL A 125 -2.88 6.40 -1.95
CA VAL A 125 -4.15 6.78 -1.33
C VAL A 125 -4.25 6.26 0.10
N ILE A 126 -5.03 6.96 0.93
CA ILE A 126 -5.35 6.56 2.30
C ILE A 126 -6.87 6.48 2.44
N ASP A 127 -7.35 5.39 3.03
CA ASP A 127 -8.74 5.23 3.49
C ASP A 127 -8.72 5.03 5.00
N THR A 128 -9.33 5.97 5.72
CA THR A 128 -9.45 5.93 7.18
C THR A 128 -10.91 5.96 7.59
N GLY A 129 -11.21 5.39 8.75
CA GLY A 129 -12.57 5.46 9.24
C GLY A 129 -12.87 4.48 10.36
N VAL A 130 -14.11 4.04 10.36
CA VAL A 130 -14.65 3.08 11.30
C VAL A 130 -15.30 1.94 10.54
N TYR A 131 -14.99 0.72 10.93
CA TYR A 131 -15.67 -0.48 10.47
C TYR A 131 -16.21 -1.28 11.65
N GLU A 132 -17.12 -2.19 11.35
CA GLU A 132 -17.68 -3.14 12.28
C GLU A 132 -17.50 -4.54 11.71
N PHE A 133 -16.97 -5.45 12.51
CA PHE A 133 -16.91 -6.87 12.17
C PHE A 133 -17.94 -7.67 12.91
N THR A 134 -18.73 -8.44 12.18
CA THR A 134 -19.43 -9.58 12.73
C THR A 134 -18.46 -10.77 12.73
N LEU A 135 -18.18 -11.29 13.91
CA LEU A 135 -17.36 -12.49 14.14
C LEU A 135 -18.29 -13.64 14.54
N THR A 136 -18.04 -14.83 14.03
CA THR A 136 -18.73 -16.05 14.41
C THR A 136 -17.76 -17.00 15.06
N ASP A 137 -17.91 -17.28 16.35
CA ASP A 137 -17.08 -18.23 17.06
C ASP A 137 -17.16 -19.61 16.39
N HIS A 138 -16.00 -20.23 16.13
CA HIS A 138 -15.96 -21.47 15.36
C HIS A 138 -16.40 -22.70 16.19
N GLY A 139 -16.32 -22.63 17.52
CA GLY A 139 -16.71 -23.72 18.43
C GLY A 139 -18.18 -23.68 18.81
N THR A 140 -18.69 -22.48 19.13
CA THR A 140 -20.08 -22.31 19.62
C THR A 140 -21.06 -21.85 18.54
N GLY A 141 -20.56 -21.23 17.44
CA GLY A 141 -21.40 -20.58 16.43
C GLY A 141 -22.00 -19.25 16.89
N GLU A 142 -21.66 -18.78 18.08
CA GLU A 142 -22.14 -17.52 18.63
C GLU A 142 -21.58 -16.34 17.81
N LYS A 143 -22.42 -15.32 17.58
CA LYS A 143 -22.03 -14.11 16.88
C LYS A 143 -21.73 -12.98 17.85
N SER A 144 -20.63 -12.28 17.59
CA SER A 144 -20.26 -11.06 18.29
C SER A 144 -19.91 -9.95 17.29
N THR A 145 -20.00 -8.72 17.75
CA THR A 145 -19.70 -7.54 16.93
C THR A 145 -18.54 -6.76 17.54
N VAL A 146 -17.56 -6.42 16.71
CA VAL A 146 -16.41 -5.60 17.11
C VAL A 146 -16.33 -4.38 16.22
N LYS A 147 -16.49 -3.19 16.83
CA LYS A 147 -16.30 -1.91 16.16
C LYS A 147 -14.86 -1.43 16.37
N ALA A 148 -14.21 -0.95 15.31
CA ALA A 148 -12.83 -0.53 15.36
C ALA A 148 -12.57 0.64 14.39
N ARG A 149 -11.55 1.45 14.72
CA ARG A 149 -11.00 2.46 13.81
C ARG A 149 -9.98 1.80 12.90
N TYR A 150 -9.88 2.28 11.67
CA TYR A 150 -8.90 1.77 10.72
C TYR A 150 -8.20 2.86 9.92
N THR A 151 -7.03 2.53 9.43
CA THR A 151 -6.32 3.24 8.39
C THR A 151 -5.72 2.21 7.44
N TYR A 152 -6.05 2.32 6.15
CA TYR A 152 -5.36 1.66 5.06
C TYR A 152 -4.58 2.69 4.27
N ALA A 153 -3.29 2.46 4.06
CA ALA A 153 -2.52 3.12 3.03
C ALA A 153 -2.32 2.13 1.87
N TYR A 154 -2.62 2.58 0.65
CA TYR A 154 -2.48 1.77 -0.56
C TYR A 154 -1.50 2.44 -1.50
N GLU A 155 -0.71 1.62 -2.18
CA GLU A 155 0.14 2.04 -3.28
C GLU A 155 -0.19 1.26 -4.55
N LYS A 156 -0.18 1.98 -5.67
CA LYS A 156 -0.39 1.41 -6.98
C LYS A 156 0.92 0.85 -7.51
N GLN A 157 0.93 -0.43 -7.80
CA GLN A 157 2.08 -1.13 -8.34
C GLN A 157 2.29 -0.82 -9.83
N PRO A 158 3.50 -1.04 -10.39
CA PRO A 158 3.78 -0.81 -11.81
C PRO A 158 2.84 -1.56 -12.78
N ASN A 159 2.30 -2.68 -12.37
CA ASN A 159 1.30 -3.46 -13.12
C ASN A 159 -0.13 -2.89 -13.02
N GLY A 160 -0.31 -1.78 -12.27
CA GLY A 160 -1.61 -1.13 -12.06
C GLY A 160 -2.44 -1.67 -10.89
N THR A 161 -1.97 -2.72 -10.20
CA THR A 161 -2.65 -3.28 -9.02
C THR A 161 -2.41 -2.39 -7.80
N TRP A 162 -3.45 -2.15 -7.00
CA TRP A 162 -3.33 -1.49 -5.72
C TRP A 162 -3.09 -2.51 -4.62
N LEU A 163 -2.01 -2.32 -3.83
CA LEU A 163 -1.68 -3.14 -2.68
C LEU A 163 -1.70 -2.30 -1.40
N ILE A 164 -2.02 -2.95 -0.28
CA ILE A 164 -1.95 -2.37 1.06
C ILE A 164 -0.47 -2.31 1.46
N VAL A 165 0.04 -1.12 1.75
CA VAL A 165 1.40 -0.92 2.30
C VAL A 165 1.38 -0.71 3.80
N ASN A 166 0.27 -0.21 4.35
CA ASN A 166 0.07 -0.10 5.78
C ASN A 166 -1.40 -0.32 6.13
N HIS A 167 -1.64 -1.12 7.16
CA HIS A 167 -2.97 -1.34 7.72
C HIS A 167 -2.89 -1.25 9.24
N HIS A 168 -3.48 -0.23 9.82
CA HIS A 168 -3.65 -0.09 11.25
C HIS A 168 -5.13 -0.25 11.61
N SER A 169 -5.38 -1.03 12.65
CA SER A 169 -6.70 -1.18 13.25
C SER A 169 -6.61 -1.12 14.77
N SER A 170 -7.55 -0.42 15.40
CA SER A 170 -7.61 -0.31 16.86
C SER A 170 -9.05 -0.31 17.35
N LYS A 171 -9.29 -0.90 18.52
CA LYS A 171 -10.62 -0.83 19.17
C LYS A 171 -11.05 0.62 19.37
N MET A 172 -12.36 0.83 19.42
CA MET A 172 -12.91 2.13 19.83
C MET A 172 -12.46 2.43 21.27
N PRO A 173 -12.11 3.71 21.57
CA PRO A 173 -11.88 4.12 22.95
C PRO A 173 -13.08 3.79 23.82
N GLN A 174 -12.83 3.41 25.06
CA GLN A 174 -13.86 3.38 26.08
C GLN A 174 -14.10 4.84 26.53
N GLY A 175 -15.33 5.33 26.38
CA GLY A 175 -15.74 6.64 26.86
C GLY A 175 -15.98 6.61 28.35
#